data_fff18f9d36d67413d0408069064e7f96
#
_entry.id   fff18f9d36d67413d0408069064e7f96
#
_cell.length_a   1.000
_cell.length_b   1.000
_cell.length_c   1.000
_cell.angle_alpha   90.00
_cell.angle_beta   90.00
_cell.angle_gamma   90.00
#
_symmetry.space_group_name_H-M   'P 1'
#
loop_
_entity.id
_entity.type
_entity.pdbx_description
1 polymer ?
#
loop_
_entity_poly.entity_id
_entity_poly.type
_entity_poly.pdbx_seq_one_letter_code
_entity_poly.pdbx_strand_id
1 'polypeptide(L)'
;LKRMWFSNGIYHHYGCEKFVPDFSSDYLRMVIDHTDKSLIPLKDNETMDRFCDEIFPVMFEASVLPKRVNKADKQDLVTTSACNYYENVTQAEVEKFYNDMKDEADESMPSYGLNSKLVKRDGSIVECKWTENGMYGPAISHIIYWLEKARNEAENEQQKKVISILTEYYRTGDLRTFDRFSIEWLKETEGRVDFINGFIEVYGDPLGLKASWEGFVSYKDIEATRRAQTISDNAQWFEDNSPIDPRFKKKEVKGVIANVVCAAMLGGDEYPSSAIGINLPNADWIRARYGSKSVTIGNLTEAYDQAAMGNGFNEEFVIDASM
;
A
#
# COMPACT_ATOMS: atom_id res chain seq x y z
N LEU A 1 9.15 -10.65 -19.20
CA LEU A 1 8.71 -9.25 -19.17
C LEU A 1 7.33 -9.10 -18.55
N LYS A 2 6.25 -9.73 -19.08
CA LYS A 2 4.90 -9.64 -18.51
C LYS A 2 4.88 -9.99 -17.02
N ARG A 3 5.51 -11.10 -16.63
CA ARG A 3 5.54 -11.56 -15.23
C ARG A 3 6.20 -10.54 -14.31
N MET A 4 7.28 -9.89 -14.74
CA MET A 4 7.93 -8.82 -13.99
C MET A 4 7.09 -7.55 -13.93
N TRP A 5 6.36 -7.24 -15.00
CA TRP A 5 5.49 -6.08 -15.07
C TRP A 5 4.27 -6.18 -14.14
N PHE A 6 3.76 -7.41 -13.98
CA PHE A 6 2.63 -7.73 -13.11
C PHE A 6 3.07 -8.28 -11.74
N SER A 7 4.28 -7.90 -11.30
CA SER A 7 4.85 -8.26 -9.99
C SER A 7 5.67 -7.08 -9.47
N ASN A 8 6.33 -7.25 -8.33
CA ASN A 8 7.26 -6.26 -7.81
C ASN A 8 8.66 -6.47 -8.43
N GLY A 9 8.82 -6.12 -9.70
CA GLY A 9 10.03 -6.39 -10.47
C GLY A 9 10.31 -7.88 -10.53
N ILE A 10 11.51 -8.31 -10.09
CA ILE A 10 11.91 -9.72 -10.06
C ILE A 10 11.33 -10.52 -8.89
N TYR A 11 10.46 -9.92 -8.06
CA TYR A 11 9.85 -10.57 -6.91
C TYR A 11 8.36 -10.80 -7.12
N HIS A 12 7.87 -11.96 -6.68
CA HIS A 12 6.46 -12.28 -6.74
C HIS A 12 5.63 -11.26 -5.93
N HIS A 13 4.47 -10.88 -6.47
CA HIS A 13 3.65 -9.80 -5.90
C HIS A 13 3.23 -10.08 -4.44
N TYR A 14 2.72 -11.26 -4.16
CA TYR A 14 2.27 -11.65 -2.81
C TYR A 14 3.30 -12.48 -2.04
N GLY A 15 3.92 -13.48 -2.68
CA GLY A 15 4.85 -14.42 -2.03
C GLY A 15 6.21 -13.82 -1.71
N CYS A 16 6.54 -12.68 -2.31
CA CYS A 16 7.81 -11.98 -2.16
C CYS A 16 9.08 -12.76 -2.60
N GLU A 17 8.93 -13.98 -3.11
CA GLU A 17 10.03 -14.79 -3.62
C GLU A 17 10.54 -14.25 -4.94
N LYS A 18 11.84 -14.44 -5.16
CA LYS A 18 12.50 -14.02 -6.39
C LYS A 18 12.18 -14.96 -7.57
N PHE A 19 11.91 -14.35 -8.73
CA PHE A 19 11.87 -15.07 -10.00
C PHE A 19 13.30 -15.23 -10.53
N VAL A 20 13.74 -16.45 -10.72
CA VAL A 20 14.98 -16.74 -11.41
C VAL A 20 14.68 -16.79 -12.92
N PRO A 21 15.48 -16.11 -13.77
CA PRO A 21 15.32 -16.21 -15.22
C PRO A 21 15.47 -17.64 -15.73
N ASP A 22 14.74 -17.97 -16.79
CA ASP A 22 14.82 -19.24 -17.52
C ASP A 22 15.85 -19.22 -18.67
N PHE A 23 16.65 -18.17 -18.76
CA PHE A 23 17.76 -17.99 -19.69
C PHE A 23 19.05 -17.72 -18.91
N SER A 24 20.23 -17.93 -19.57
CA SER A 24 21.52 -17.79 -18.91
C SER A 24 21.99 -16.33 -18.78
N SER A 25 22.89 -16.08 -17.84
CA SER A 25 23.60 -14.80 -17.72
C SER A 25 24.41 -14.44 -19.00
N ASP A 26 25.00 -15.44 -19.66
CA ASP A 26 25.73 -15.24 -20.91
C ASP A 26 24.81 -14.74 -22.03
N TYR A 27 23.59 -15.29 -22.11
CA TYR A 27 22.60 -14.78 -23.07
C TYR A 27 22.23 -13.33 -22.79
N LEU A 28 21.98 -12.97 -21.50
CA LEU A 28 21.70 -11.58 -21.14
C LEU A 28 22.89 -10.67 -21.48
N ARG A 29 24.11 -11.11 -21.18
CA ARG A 29 25.31 -10.35 -21.52
C ARG A 29 25.38 -10.07 -23.02
N MET A 30 25.15 -11.08 -23.85
CA MET A 30 25.13 -10.92 -25.31
C MET A 30 24.05 -9.89 -25.72
N VAL A 31 22.86 -9.93 -25.14
CA VAL A 31 21.79 -8.95 -25.42
C VAL A 31 22.22 -7.54 -25.03
N ILE A 32 22.83 -7.37 -23.86
CA ILE A 32 23.33 -6.08 -23.36
C ILE A 32 24.39 -5.52 -24.30
N ASP A 33 25.36 -6.34 -24.72
CA ASP A 33 26.47 -5.94 -25.60
C ASP A 33 25.99 -5.50 -26.98
N HIS A 34 24.82 -5.97 -27.45
CA HIS A 34 24.20 -5.60 -28.72
C HIS A 34 23.10 -4.53 -28.57
N THR A 35 22.85 -4.04 -27.36
CA THR A 35 21.85 -2.99 -27.09
C THR A 35 22.52 -1.62 -27.18
N ASP A 36 21.79 -0.62 -27.68
CA ASP A 36 22.24 0.77 -27.64
C ASP A 36 22.50 1.18 -26.20
N LYS A 37 23.73 1.61 -25.91
CA LYS A 37 24.19 1.99 -24.58
C LYS A 37 23.34 3.11 -23.95
N SER A 38 22.76 3.97 -24.76
CA SER A 38 21.86 5.04 -24.29
C SER A 38 20.56 4.53 -23.67
N LEU A 39 20.19 3.28 -23.95
CA LEU A 39 18.99 2.62 -23.42
C LEU A 39 19.28 1.82 -22.13
N ILE A 40 20.53 1.69 -21.74
CA ILE A 40 20.93 0.97 -20.52
C ILE A 40 21.08 1.99 -19.39
N PRO A 41 20.44 1.77 -18.23
CA PRO A 41 20.41 2.73 -17.12
C PRO A 41 21.74 2.74 -16.32
N LEU A 42 22.84 3.06 -17.01
CA LEU A 42 24.14 3.21 -16.35
C LEU A 42 24.15 4.46 -15.47
N LYS A 43 24.78 4.35 -14.29
CA LYS A 43 25.10 5.50 -13.44
C LYS A 43 26.24 6.32 -14.09
N ASP A 44 26.40 7.57 -13.68
CA ASP A 44 27.49 8.42 -14.15
C ASP A 44 28.86 7.72 -13.93
N ASN A 45 29.65 7.64 -14.99
CA ASN A 45 30.95 6.95 -15.03
C ASN A 45 30.91 5.43 -14.74
N GLU A 46 29.77 4.78 -14.83
CA GLU A 46 29.67 3.34 -14.70
C GLU A 46 30.03 2.63 -16.01
N THR A 47 30.85 1.58 -15.92
CA THR A 47 31.15 0.72 -17.06
C THR A 47 30.09 -0.38 -17.20
N MET A 48 29.91 -0.91 -18.40
CA MET A 48 29.02 -2.03 -18.67
C MET A 48 29.38 -3.27 -17.84
N ASP A 49 30.67 -3.54 -17.65
CA ASP A 49 31.13 -4.67 -16.85
C ASP A 49 30.69 -4.49 -15.37
N ARG A 50 30.93 -3.32 -14.83
CA ARG A 50 30.49 -3.02 -13.43
C ARG A 50 29.00 -3.11 -13.26
N PHE A 51 28.23 -2.63 -14.21
CA PHE A 51 26.76 -2.76 -14.22
C PHE A 51 26.34 -4.24 -14.21
N CYS A 52 26.96 -5.07 -15.08
CA CYS A 52 26.66 -6.50 -15.11
C CYS A 52 27.09 -7.20 -13.82
N ASP A 53 28.26 -6.89 -13.27
CA ASP A 53 28.75 -7.44 -12.00
C ASP A 53 27.80 -7.09 -10.82
N GLU A 54 27.16 -5.92 -10.85
CA GLU A 54 26.19 -5.51 -9.84
C GLU A 54 24.84 -6.24 -9.98
N ILE A 55 24.30 -6.36 -11.21
CA ILE A 55 22.94 -6.89 -11.41
C ILE A 55 22.85 -8.41 -11.56
N PHE A 56 23.86 -9.06 -12.13
CA PHE A 56 23.80 -10.49 -12.45
C PHE A 56 23.65 -11.38 -11.21
N PRO A 57 24.38 -11.18 -10.11
CA PRO A 57 24.15 -11.95 -8.88
C PRO A 57 22.72 -11.78 -8.37
N VAL A 58 22.18 -10.56 -8.41
CA VAL A 58 20.80 -10.28 -7.97
C VAL A 58 19.79 -11.01 -8.88
N MET A 59 20.02 -11.08 -10.18
CA MET A 59 19.08 -11.72 -11.12
C MET A 59 19.17 -13.24 -11.14
N PHE A 60 20.40 -13.81 -11.12
CA PHE A 60 20.63 -15.22 -11.41
C PHE A 60 20.96 -16.07 -10.19
N GLU A 61 21.48 -15.49 -9.10
CA GLU A 61 21.80 -16.25 -7.91
C GLU A 61 20.60 -16.29 -6.94
N ALA A 62 20.04 -17.47 -6.76
CA ALA A 62 18.86 -17.65 -5.91
C ALA A 62 19.09 -17.25 -4.43
N SER A 63 20.34 -17.32 -3.95
CA SER A 63 20.72 -16.98 -2.56
C SER A 63 20.92 -15.49 -2.32
N VAL A 64 21.15 -14.71 -3.37
CA VAL A 64 21.35 -13.25 -3.26
C VAL A 64 20.03 -12.55 -3.22
N LEU A 65 19.70 -11.89 -2.13
CA LEU A 65 18.42 -11.20 -1.89
C LEU A 65 17.21 -12.07 -2.31
N PRO A 66 17.01 -13.22 -1.66
CA PRO A 66 16.04 -14.23 -2.10
C PRO A 66 14.57 -13.76 -1.99
N LYS A 67 14.31 -12.75 -1.16
CA LYS A 67 12.96 -12.21 -0.91
C LYS A 67 12.95 -10.69 -0.95
N ARG A 68 11.88 -10.12 -1.47
CA ARG A 68 11.61 -8.68 -1.34
C ARG A 68 11.42 -8.28 0.12
N VAL A 69 10.64 -9.07 0.84
CA VAL A 69 10.35 -8.89 2.27
C VAL A 69 10.67 -10.18 3.00
N ASN A 70 11.71 -10.17 3.82
CA ASN A 70 12.06 -11.28 4.70
C ASN A 70 11.42 -11.05 6.08
N LYS A 71 10.78 -12.09 6.63
CA LYS A 71 10.18 -12.09 7.97
C LYS A 71 10.67 -13.30 8.79
N ALA A 72 11.85 -13.85 8.46
CA ALA A 72 12.40 -15.00 9.18
C ALA A 72 12.95 -14.59 10.54
N ASP A 73 12.66 -15.41 11.57
CA ASP A 73 13.16 -15.21 12.91
C ASP A 73 14.69 -15.21 12.97
N LYS A 74 15.22 -14.43 13.90
CA LYS A 74 16.66 -14.38 14.24
C LYS A 74 17.58 -13.88 13.12
N GLN A 75 17.03 -13.14 12.18
CA GLN A 75 17.78 -12.45 11.14
C GLN A 75 17.53 -10.95 11.27
N ASP A 76 18.44 -10.14 10.74
CA ASP A 76 18.18 -8.72 10.52
C ASP A 76 17.25 -8.58 9.32
N LEU A 77 16.00 -8.23 9.58
CA LEU A 77 14.95 -8.18 8.56
C LEU A 77 15.21 -7.09 7.52
N VAL A 78 15.89 -6.01 7.92
CA VAL A 78 16.20 -4.89 7.02
C VAL A 78 17.28 -5.26 6.02
N THR A 79 18.40 -5.79 6.48
CA THR A 79 19.56 -6.10 5.62
C THR A 79 19.36 -7.36 4.77
N THR A 80 18.40 -8.22 5.14
CA THR A 80 18.09 -9.46 4.42
C THR A 80 16.87 -9.34 3.48
N SER A 81 16.23 -8.17 3.44
CA SER A 81 15.12 -7.86 2.51
C SER A 81 15.61 -7.01 1.34
N ALA A 82 15.08 -7.28 0.15
CA ALA A 82 15.39 -6.54 -1.06
C ALA A 82 14.53 -5.28 -1.26
N CYS A 83 13.77 -4.86 -0.25
CA CYS A 83 13.01 -3.60 -0.29
C CYS A 83 13.96 -2.39 -0.31
N ASN A 84 13.54 -1.30 -0.90
CA ASN A 84 14.35 -0.08 -1.08
C ASN A 84 14.06 1.01 -0.03
N TYR A 85 13.41 0.68 1.05
CA TYR A 85 13.03 1.63 2.11
C TYR A 85 14.18 2.02 3.02
N TYR A 86 15.25 1.23 3.02
CA TYR A 86 16.39 1.37 3.90
C TYR A 86 17.70 1.36 3.10
N GLU A 87 18.68 2.13 3.55
CA GLU A 87 19.99 2.18 2.92
C GLU A 87 21.10 2.31 3.98
N ASN A 88 22.01 1.35 4.02
CA ASN A 88 23.14 1.29 4.94
C ASN A 88 22.74 1.34 6.44
N VAL A 89 21.55 0.88 6.79
CA VAL A 89 21.04 0.79 8.17
C VAL A 89 20.71 -0.65 8.51
N THR A 90 20.86 -1.01 9.78
CA THR A 90 20.42 -2.28 10.35
C THR A 90 19.03 -2.17 10.95
N GLN A 91 18.37 -3.31 11.19
CA GLN A 91 17.08 -3.34 11.89
C GLN A 91 17.13 -2.61 13.24
N ALA A 92 18.14 -2.88 14.05
CA ALA A 92 18.28 -2.25 15.36
C ALA A 92 18.41 -0.72 15.29
N GLU A 93 19.10 -0.21 14.26
CA GLU A 93 19.23 1.23 14.04
C GLU A 93 17.89 1.84 13.61
N VAL A 94 17.12 1.18 12.77
CA VAL A 94 15.77 1.63 12.34
C VAL A 94 14.82 1.67 13.53
N GLU A 95 14.76 0.57 14.30
CA GLU A 95 13.90 0.48 15.48
C GLU A 95 14.23 1.55 16.50
N LYS A 96 15.53 1.75 16.79
CA LYS A 96 15.96 2.80 17.68
C LYS A 96 15.54 4.19 17.17
N PHE A 97 15.78 4.51 15.90
CA PHE A 97 15.48 5.80 15.31
C PHE A 97 14.01 6.17 15.48
N TYR A 98 13.09 5.25 15.13
CA TYR A 98 11.66 5.52 15.24
C TYR A 98 11.13 5.40 16.67
N ASN A 99 11.74 4.59 17.53
CA ASN A 99 11.36 4.54 18.95
C ASN A 99 11.76 5.83 19.70
N ASP A 100 12.88 6.43 19.35
CA ASP A 100 13.31 7.73 19.92
C ASP A 100 12.37 8.89 19.53
N MET A 101 11.54 8.74 18.48
CA MET A 101 10.54 9.73 18.06
C MET A 101 9.19 9.58 18.77
N LYS A 102 8.95 8.45 19.42
CA LYS A 102 7.67 8.17 20.07
C LYS A 102 7.54 8.91 21.39
N ASP A 103 6.39 9.51 21.60
CA ASP A 103 5.97 10.05 22.89
C ASP A 103 4.80 9.18 23.41
N GLU A 104 5.06 8.37 24.42
CA GLU A 104 4.05 7.48 24.99
C GLU A 104 2.83 8.22 25.58
N ALA A 105 2.97 9.50 25.87
CA ALA A 105 1.85 10.33 26.33
C ALA A 105 0.97 10.84 25.17
N ASP A 106 1.42 10.72 23.92
CA ASP A 106 0.66 11.13 22.74
C ASP A 106 -0.28 10.01 22.27
N GLU A 107 -1.51 10.04 22.73
CA GLU A 107 -2.57 9.10 22.32
C GLU A 107 -2.97 9.21 20.82
N SER A 108 -2.45 10.19 20.09
CA SER A 108 -2.69 10.42 18.67
C SER A 108 -1.41 10.37 17.85
N MET A 109 -0.47 9.56 18.29
CA MET A 109 0.85 9.44 17.68
C MET A 109 0.76 9.05 16.20
N PRO A 110 1.45 9.80 15.31
CA PRO A 110 1.48 9.48 13.89
C PRO A 110 2.21 8.16 13.59
N SER A 111 1.91 7.57 12.45
CA SER A 111 2.63 6.40 11.93
C SER A 111 3.99 6.81 11.37
N TYR A 112 4.98 7.03 12.27
CA TYR A 112 6.32 7.48 11.88
C TYR A 112 6.98 6.56 10.86
N GLY A 113 7.60 7.15 9.84
CA GLY A 113 8.30 6.43 8.78
C GLY A 113 7.47 6.13 7.55
N LEU A 114 6.16 6.31 7.59
CA LEU A 114 5.21 5.88 6.56
C LEU A 114 5.57 6.37 5.15
N ASN A 115 6.02 7.62 5.02
CA ASN A 115 6.27 8.32 3.76
C ASN A 115 7.75 8.71 3.57
N SER A 116 8.66 7.81 3.90
CA SER A 116 10.08 8.13 3.85
C SER A 116 10.98 6.91 3.63
N LYS A 117 12.19 7.17 3.14
CA LYS A 117 13.33 6.25 3.13
C LYS A 117 14.27 6.61 4.26
N LEU A 118 14.80 5.63 4.99
CA LEU A 118 15.81 5.85 6.02
C LEU A 118 17.20 5.48 5.49
N VAL A 119 18.13 6.41 5.58
CA VAL A 119 19.47 6.28 4.99
C VAL A 119 20.53 6.65 6.02
N LYS A 120 21.60 5.86 6.09
CA LYS A 120 22.80 6.22 6.87
C LYS A 120 23.86 6.79 5.94
N ARG A 121 24.23 8.04 6.16
CA ARG A 121 25.28 8.79 5.43
C ARG A 121 26.25 9.39 6.43
N ASP A 122 27.53 9.18 6.19
CA ASP A 122 28.61 9.73 7.02
C ASP A 122 28.41 9.46 8.53
N GLY A 123 27.92 8.27 8.85
CA GLY A 123 27.66 7.84 10.22
C GLY A 123 26.36 8.36 10.86
N SER A 124 25.63 9.25 10.18
CA SER A 124 24.36 9.80 10.64
C SER A 124 23.17 9.16 9.92
N ILE A 125 22.09 8.91 10.66
CA ILE A 125 20.84 8.39 10.08
C ILE A 125 19.95 9.57 9.71
N VAL A 126 19.48 9.59 8.46
CA VAL A 126 18.66 10.66 7.88
C VAL A 126 17.39 10.06 7.28
N GLU A 127 16.26 10.70 7.57
CA GLU A 127 14.98 10.40 6.96
C GLU A 127 14.76 11.22 5.68
N CYS A 128 14.69 10.54 4.54
CA CYS A 128 14.42 11.15 3.24
C CYS A 128 12.93 11.08 2.97
N LYS A 129 12.20 12.14 3.27
CA LYS A 129 10.74 12.20 3.08
C LYS A 129 10.35 12.28 1.61
N TRP A 130 9.22 11.67 1.29
CA TRP A 130 8.61 11.70 -0.03
C TRP A 130 7.63 12.86 -0.10
N THR A 131 8.14 13.96 -0.61
CA THR A 131 7.41 15.23 -0.72
C THR A 131 7.67 15.88 -2.08
N GLU A 132 6.94 16.95 -2.39
CA GLU A 132 7.12 17.75 -3.62
C GLU A 132 8.58 18.22 -3.81
N ASN A 133 9.25 18.58 -2.73
CA ASN A 133 10.64 19.03 -2.76
C ASN A 133 11.65 17.98 -2.22
N GLY A 134 11.20 16.75 -2.02
CA GLY A 134 12.00 15.65 -1.50
C GLY A 134 12.25 14.55 -2.52
N MET A 135 12.47 13.35 -2.01
CA MET A 135 12.59 12.17 -2.85
C MET A 135 11.28 11.95 -3.63
N TYR A 136 11.37 11.61 -4.92
CA TYR A 136 10.25 11.51 -5.87
C TYR A 136 9.53 12.83 -6.18
N GLY A 137 10.13 13.97 -5.91
CA GLY A 137 9.55 15.31 -6.09
C GLY A 137 8.82 15.51 -7.42
N PRO A 138 9.40 15.20 -8.59
CA PRO A 138 8.73 15.33 -9.88
C PRO A 138 7.43 14.55 -9.99
N ALA A 139 7.40 13.30 -9.50
CA ALA A 139 6.18 12.47 -9.51
C ALA A 139 5.11 13.04 -8.56
N ILE A 140 5.53 13.46 -7.37
CA ILE A 140 4.63 14.06 -6.36
C ILE A 140 4.07 15.40 -6.86
N SER A 141 4.85 16.22 -7.54
CA SER A 141 4.37 17.46 -8.18
C SER A 141 3.27 17.16 -9.22
N HIS A 142 3.37 16.06 -9.99
CA HIS A 142 2.30 15.64 -10.88
C HIS A 142 1.05 15.19 -10.12
N ILE A 143 1.19 14.47 -9.02
CA ILE A 143 0.06 14.09 -8.14
C ILE A 143 -0.63 15.37 -7.63
N ILE A 144 0.11 16.33 -7.10
CA ILE A 144 -0.40 17.62 -6.61
C ILE A 144 -1.17 18.36 -7.72
N TYR A 145 -0.58 18.45 -8.91
CA TYR A 145 -1.23 19.10 -10.05
C TYR A 145 -2.62 18.52 -10.35
N TRP A 146 -2.73 17.18 -10.37
CA TRP A 146 -4.01 16.54 -10.66
C TRP A 146 -4.98 16.61 -9.48
N LEU A 147 -4.52 16.57 -8.24
CA LEU A 147 -5.35 16.80 -7.05
C LEU A 147 -5.94 18.23 -7.05
N GLU A 148 -5.16 19.23 -7.44
CA GLU A 148 -5.68 20.62 -7.57
C GLU A 148 -6.75 20.75 -8.65
N LYS A 149 -6.63 20.00 -9.74
CA LYS A 149 -7.69 19.91 -10.76
C LYS A 149 -8.94 19.22 -10.20
N ALA A 150 -8.76 18.06 -9.57
CA ALA A 150 -9.86 17.31 -8.94
C ALA A 150 -10.59 18.13 -7.88
N ARG A 151 -9.88 18.94 -7.10
CA ARG A 151 -10.49 19.84 -6.11
C ARG A 151 -11.49 20.82 -6.72
N ASN A 152 -11.27 21.28 -7.94
CA ASN A 152 -12.18 22.20 -8.63
C ASN A 152 -13.45 21.49 -9.13
N GLU A 153 -13.40 20.17 -9.31
CA GLU A 153 -14.51 19.32 -9.74
C GLU A 153 -15.15 18.54 -8.57
N ALA A 154 -14.77 18.85 -7.32
CA ALA A 154 -15.29 18.18 -6.15
C ALA A 154 -16.81 18.32 -6.04
N GLU A 155 -17.49 17.22 -5.71
CA GLU A 155 -18.95 17.13 -5.66
C GLU A 155 -19.57 17.96 -4.52
N ASN A 156 -18.78 18.20 -3.43
CA ASN A 156 -19.22 18.94 -2.28
C ASN A 156 -18.03 19.61 -1.56
N GLU A 157 -18.30 20.49 -0.60
CA GLU A 157 -17.26 21.22 0.14
C GLU A 157 -16.43 20.31 1.06
N GLN A 158 -17.00 19.20 1.57
CA GLN A 158 -16.23 18.25 2.39
C GLN A 158 -15.19 17.52 1.53
N GLN A 159 -15.56 17.06 0.34
CA GLN A 159 -14.64 16.42 -0.59
C GLN A 159 -13.53 17.38 -1.02
N LYS A 160 -13.89 18.64 -1.31
CA LYS A 160 -12.92 19.70 -1.61
C LYS A 160 -11.93 19.95 -0.48
N LYS A 161 -12.40 19.92 0.77
CA LYS A 161 -11.57 20.01 1.96
C LYS A 161 -10.61 18.83 2.07
N VAL A 162 -11.10 17.63 1.88
CA VAL A 162 -10.29 16.39 1.89
C VAL A 162 -9.15 16.47 0.88
N ILE A 163 -9.44 16.83 -0.37
CA ILE A 163 -8.42 16.99 -1.42
C ILE A 163 -7.41 18.08 -1.06
N SER A 164 -7.85 19.17 -0.47
CA SER A 164 -6.95 20.27 -0.06
C SER A 164 -5.96 19.83 1.03
N ILE A 165 -6.39 19.06 2.01
CA ILE A 165 -5.53 18.53 3.08
C ILE A 165 -4.56 17.49 2.53
N LEU A 166 -5.01 16.63 1.62
CA LEU A 166 -4.12 15.67 0.96
C LEU A 166 -3.03 16.37 0.14
N THR A 167 -3.38 17.45 -0.56
CA THR A 167 -2.40 18.27 -1.29
C THR A 167 -1.38 18.91 -0.35
N GLU A 168 -1.81 19.40 0.82
CA GLU A 168 -0.92 19.92 1.87
C GLU A 168 0.03 18.83 2.39
N TYR A 169 -0.47 17.61 2.62
CA TYR A 169 0.35 16.47 3.02
C TYR A 169 1.45 16.16 2.01
N TYR A 170 1.15 16.10 0.72
CA TYR A 170 2.17 15.86 -0.30
C TYR A 170 3.23 16.96 -0.40
N ARG A 171 2.88 18.21 -0.07
CA ARG A 171 3.84 19.32 -0.01
C ARG A 171 4.76 19.24 1.19
N THR A 172 4.22 18.93 2.35
CA THR A 172 4.93 19.02 3.63
C THR A 172 5.53 17.70 4.10
N GLY A 173 4.92 16.56 3.71
CA GLY A 173 5.26 15.25 4.25
C GLY A 173 4.93 15.11 5.75
N ASP A 174 4.05 15.98 6.28
CA ASP A 174 3.66 15.94 7.68
C ASP A 174 2.60 14.86 7.93
N LEU A 175 2.93 13.86 8.75
CA LEU A 175 2.06 12.73 9.04
C LEU A 175 0.83 13.13 9.87
N ARG A 176 0.88 14.19 10.67
CA ARG A 176 -0.31 14.71 11.35
C ARG A 176 -1.28 15.34 10.36
N THR A 177 -0.80 15.92 9.29
CA THR A 177 -1.63 16.37 8.17
C THR A 177 -2.28 15.18 7.46
N PHE A 178 -1.58 14.04 7.32
CA PHE A 178 -2.16 12.80 6.79
C PHE A 178 -3.23 12.21 7.70
N ASP A 179 -3.03 12.23 9.02
CA ASP A 179 -4.05 11.83 9.99
C ASP A 179 -5.29 12.73 9.89
N ARG A 180 -5.10 14.05 9.78
CA ARG A 180 -6.18 15.01 9.56
C ARG A 180 -6.94 14.74 8.25
N PHE A 181 -6.21 14.42 7.17
CA PHE A 181 -6.81 13.97 5.91
C PHE A 181 -7.69 12.75 6.14
N SER A 182 -7.18 11.72 6.81
CA SER A 182 -7.91 10.48 7.09
C SER A 182 -9.19 10.74 7.89
N ILE A 183 -9.15 11.60 8.90
CA ILE A 183 -10.32 11.97 9.70
C ILE A 183 -11.36 12.72 8.86
N GLU A 184 -10.93 13.66 8.02
CA GLU A 184 -11.87 14.40 7.16
C GLU A 184 -12.42 13.54 6.02
N TRP A 185 -11.63 12.58 5.51
CA TRP A 185 -12.09 11.60 4.53
C TRP A 185 -13.17 10.68 5.09
N LEU A 186 -13.08 10.29 6.37
CA LEU A 186 -14.15 9.53 7.04
C LEU A 186 -15.48 10.29 7.10
N LYS A 187 -15.45 11.61 7.18
CA LYS A 187 -16.65 12.46 7.22
C LYS A 187 -17.29 12.66 5.85
N GLU A 188 -16.52 12.42 4.78
CA GLU A 188 -17.04 12.53 3.41
C GLU A 188 -17.82 11.25 3.07
N THR A 189 -19.15 11.32 3.14
CA THR A 189 -20.05 10.18 2.91
C THR A 189 -21.08 10.44 1.80
N GLU A 190 -21.19 11.66 1.32
CA GLU A 190 -22.25 12.07 0.37
C GLU A 190 -21.81 11.94 -1.10
N GLY A 191 -20.52 12.15 -1.41
CA GLY A 191 -20.00 12.06 -2.76
C GLY A 191 -20.23 10.69 -3.39
N ARG A 192 -20.48 10.67 -4.67
CA ARG A 192 -20.62 9.44 -5.48
C ARG A 192 -19.28 8.90 -5.92
N VAL A 193 -18.33 9.77 -6.19
CA VAL A 193 -16.94 9.43 -6.48
C VAL A 193 -16.17 9.51 -5.17
N ASP A 194 -15.43 8.44 -4.83
CA ASP A 194 -14.52 8.41 -3.69
C ASP A 194 -13.13 7.97 -4.16
N PHE A 195 -12.12 8.25 -3.37
CA PHE A 195 -10.75 7.90 -3.71
C PHE A 195 -9.93 7.55 -2.49
N ILE A 196 -8.94 6.69 -2.72
CA ILE A 196 -7.84 6.41 -1.80
C ILE A 196 -6.58 6.88 -2.52
N ASN A 197 -5.74 7.63 -1.85
CA ASN A 197 -4.52 8.17 -2.46
C ASN A 197 -3.52 8.51 -1.36
N GLY A 198 -2.35 7.89 -1.38
CA GLY A 198 -1.32 8.14 -0.39
C GLY A 198 -0.29 7.04 -0.26
N PHE A 199 0.60 7.20 0.70
CA PHE A 199 1.49 6.16 1.19
C PHE A 199 0.78 5.48 2.36
N ILE A 200 0.21 4.29 2.15
CA ILE A 200 -0.81 3.72 3.06
C ILE A 200 -0.43 2.32 3.54
N GLU A 201 -0.21 1.38 2.63
CA GLU A 201 -0.02 -0.03 2.98
C GLU A 201 1.45 -0.38 3.21
N VAL A 202 1.72 -1.08 4.31
CA VAL A 202 3.08 -1.36 4.81
C VAL A 202 3.56 -2.78 4.56
N TYR A 203 2.84 -3.57 3.78
CA TYR A 203 3.18 -4.97 3.48
C TYR A 203 4.53 -5.13 2.77
N GLY A 204 4.98 -4.11 2.06
CA GLY A 204 6.27 -4.07 1.38
C GLY A 204 7.48 -3.84 2.30
N ASP A 205 7.24 -3.55 3.58
CA ASP A 205 8.28 -3.31 4.57
C ASP A 205 8.38 -4.47 5.56
N PRO A 206 9.57 -5.07 5.78
CA PRO A 206 9.75 -6.13 6.77
C PRO A 206 9.41 -5.71 8.20
N LEU A 207 9.52 -4.42 8.53
CA LEU A 207 9.19 -3.88 9.86
C LEU A 207 7.78 -3.30 9.96
N GLY A 208 7.07 -3.17 8.83
CA GLY A 208 5.73 -2.60 8.80
C GLY A 208 5.66 -1.09 9.13
N LEU A 209 6.71 -0.34 8.84
CA LEU A 209 6.82 1.10 9.12
C LEU A 209 6.67 1.96 7.86
N LYS A 210 7.13 1.45 6.71
CA LYS A 210 7.21 2.16 5.45
C LYS A 210 6.11 1.73 4.52
N ALA A 211 5.41 2.68 3.92
CA ALA A 211 4.30 2.38 3.03
C ALA A 211 4.67 2.44 1.55
N SER A 212 3.99 1.65 0.75
CA SER A 212 3.88 1.87 -0.70
C SER A 212 2.84 2.94 -1.01
N TRP A 213 3.03 3.59 -2.16
CA TRP A 213 2.03 4.53 -2.68
C TRP A 213 0.94 3.78 -3.43
N GLU A 214 -0.29 4.14 -3.16
CA GLU A 214 -1.46 3.61 -3.85
C GLU A 214 -2.42 4.72 -4.24
N GLY A 215 -3.11 4.48 -5.34
CA GLY A 215 -4.16 5.34 -5.85
C GLY A 215 -5.32 4.50 -6.34
N PHE A 216 -6.50 4.75 -5.80
CA PHE A 216 -7.73 4.06 -6.12
C PHE A 216 -8.83 5.10 -6.30
N VAL A 217 -9.54 5.06 -7.42
CA VAL A 217 -10.72 5.89 -7.66
C VAL A 217 -11.90 4.97 -7.91
N SER A 218 -13.00 5.24 -7.25
CA SER A 218 -14.22 4.46 -7.34
C SER A 218 -15.47 5.33 -7.39
N TYR A 219 -16.57 4.73 -7.81
CA TYR A 219 -17.89 5.31 -7.67
C TYR A 219 -18.82 4.34 -6.94
N LYS A 220 -19.71 4.90 -6.10
CA LYS A 220 -20.63 4.12 -5.29
C LYS A 220 -21.66 3.40 -6.13
N ASP A 221 -21.85 2.11 -5.86
CA ASP A 221 -23.09 1.41 -6.13
C ASP A 221 -24.09 1.77 -5.03
N ILE A 222 -25.01 2.68 -5.36
CA ILE A 222 -25.94 3.25 -4.37
C ILE A 222 -26.88 2.18 -3.80
N GLU A 223 -27.33 1.26 -4.63
CA GLU A 223 -28.27 0.23 -4.22
C GLU A 223 -27.59 -0.83 -3.34
N ALA A 224 -26.44 -1.32 -3.75
CA ALA A 224 -25.65 -2.26 -2.97
C ALA A 224 -25.16 -1.63 -1.66
N THR A 225 -24.74 -0.36 -1.68
CA THR A 225 -24.36 0.38 -0.46
C THR A 225 -25.52 0.50 0.51
N ARG A 226 -26.74 0.75 0.03
CA ARG A 226 -27.92 0.82 0.92
C ARG A 226 -28.22 -0.54 1.57
N ARG A 227 -28.02 -1.65 0.87
CA ARG A 227 -28.13 -3.01 1.46
C ARG A 227 -27.05 -3.23 2.53
N ALA A 228 -25.81 -2.88 2.27
CA ALA A 228 -24.72 -2.98 3.23
C ALA A 228 -24.93 -2.10 4.47
N GLN A 229 -25.53 -0.91 4.31
CA GLN A 229 -25.88 -0.02 5.42
C GLN A 229 -26.84 -0.67 6.42
N THR A 230 -27.78 -1.48 5.95
CA THR A 230 -28.68 -2.23 6.85
C THR A 230 -27.92 -3.16 7.81
N ILE A 231 -26.82 -3.77 7.35
CA ILE A 231 -25.96 -4.61 8.19
C ILE A 231 -25.18 -3.73 9.18
N SER A 232 -24.62 -2.64 8.69
CA SER A 232 -23.87 -1.68 9.53
C SER A 232 -24.71 -1.07 10.65
N ASP A 233 -25.95 -0.72 10.36
CA ASP A 233 -26.91 -0.16 11.35
C ASP A 233 -27.27 -1.18 12.44
N ASN A 234 -27.11 -2.47 12.20
CA ASN A 234 -27.32 -3.55 13.13
C ASN A 234 -26.01 -4.12 13.73
N ALA A 235 -24.89 -3.42 13.60
CA ALA A 235 -23.57 -3.91 14.02
C ALA A 235 -23.52 -4.31 15.50
N GLN A 236 -24.20 -3.57 16.38
CA GLN A 236 -24.29 -3.92 17.80
C GLN A 236 -25.02 -5.24 18.03
N TRP A 237 -26.10 -5.49 17.28
CA TRP A 237 -26.80 -6.77 17.36
C TRP A 237 -25.90 -7.94 16.96
N PHE A 238 -25.11 -7.80 15.91
CA PHE A 238 -24.15 -8.83 15.50
C PHE A 238 -23.06 -9.07 16.54
N GLU A 239 -22.54 -8.00 17.17
CA GLU A 239 -21.55 -8.12 18.25
C GLU A 239 -22.14 -8.88 19.45
N ASP A 240 -23.34 -8.49 19.89
CA ASP A 240 -24.00 -9.08 21.05
C ASP A 240 -24.35 -10.56 20.86
N ASN A 241 -24.70 -10.96 19.62
CA ASN A 241 -25.09 -12.32 19.27
C ASN A 241 -23.95 -13.15 18.66
N SER A 242 -22.74 -12.59 18.52
CA SER A 242 -21.60 -13.33 18.02
C SER A 242 -21.19 -14.46 18.99
N PRO A 243 -20.64 -15.61 18.48
CA PRO A 243 -20.21 -16.72 19.34
C PRO A 243 -18.86 -16.45 20.04
N ILE A 244 -18.50 -15.20 20.23
CA ILE A 244 -17.26 -14.79 20.89
C ILE A 244 -17.47 -14.78 22.40
N ASP A 245 -16.44 -15.15 23.18
CA ASP A 245 -16.45 -15.04 24.64
C ASP A 245 -16.84 -13.62 25.08
N PRO A 246 -17.80 -13.47 26.00
CA PRO A 246 -18.28 -12.16 26.46
C PRO A 246 -17.20 -11.20 26.94
N ARG A 247 -16.04 -11.72 27.41
CA ARG A 247 -14.90 -10.89 27.83
C ARG A 247 -14.28 -10.08 26.70
N PHE A 248 -14.45 -10.54 25.45
CA PHE A 248 -13.90 -9.89 24.25
C PHE A 248 -14.94 -9.11 23.46
N LYS A 249 -16.22 -9.16 23.86
CA LYS A 249 -17.28 -8.38 23.22
C LYS A 249 -17.14 -6.90 23.53
N LYS A 250 -17.36 -6.07 22.52
CA LYS A 250 -17.40 -4.62 22.68
C LYS A 250 -18.73 -4.20 23.28
N LYS A 251 -18.67 -3.37 24.33
CA LYS A 251 -19.90 -2.81 24.96
C LYS A 251 -20.65 -1.87 24.02
N GLU A 252 -19.93 -1.18 23.17
CA GLU A 252 -20.46 -0.26 22.16
C GLU A 252 -19.71 -0.45 20.86
N VAL A 253 -20.45 -0.77 19.80
CA VAL A 253 -19.93 -0.88 18.44
C VAL A 253 -20.24 0.41 17.71
N LYS A 254 -19.21 1.13 17.30
CA LYS A 254 -19.39 2.20 16.32
C LYS A 254 -19.54 1.56 14.94
N GLY A 255 -20.65 1.84 14.29
CA GLY A 255 -20.95 1.33 12.96
C GLY A 255 -19.82 1.67 11.97
N VAL A 256 -19.49 0.70 11.15
CA VAL A 256 -18.54 0.90 10.05
C VAL A 256 -19.28 1.59 8.90
N ILE A 257 -18.68 2.61 8.30
CA ILE A 257 -19.22 3.18 7.05
C ILE A 257 -18.96 2.14 5.95
N ALA A 258 -20.01 1.41 5.56
CA ALA A 258 -19.93 0.35 4.56
C ALA A 258 -20.33 0.87 3.19
N ASN A 259 -19.39 0.89 2.25
CA ASN A 259 -19.64 1.27 0.86
C ASN A 259 -19.42 0.07 -0.05
N VAL A 260 -20.33 -0.16 -0.99
CA VAL A 260 -20.08 -1.00 -2.16
C VAL A 260 -19.78 -0.08 -3.33
N VAL A 261 -18.67 -0.32 -3.99
CA VAL A 261 -18.16 0.56 -5.05
C VAL A 261 -17.76 -0.24 -6.29
N CYS A 262 -17.72 0.46 -7.42
CA CYS A 262 -17.07 0.00 -8.63
C CYS A 262 -15.72 0.69 -8.77
N ALA A 263 -14.64 -0.07 -8.88
CA ALA A 263 -13.33 0.46 -9.21
C ALA A 263 -13.36 1.09 -10.61
N ALA A 264 -12.92 2.34 -10.69
CA ALA A 264 -12.81 3.08 -11.95
C ALA A 264 -11.35 3.21 -12.40
N MET A 265 -10.42 3.38 -11.45
CA MET A 265 -8.99 3.53 -11.72
C MET A 265 -8.16 2.96 -10.58
N LEU A 266 -7.08 2.29 -10.93
CA LEU A 266 -6.09 1.73 -10.03
C LEU A 266 -4.71 2.29 -10.37
N GLY A 267 -3.89 2.53 -9.35
CA GLY A 267 -2.53 3.02 -9.51
C GLY A 267 -1.63 2.66 -8.34
N GLY A 268 -0.32 2.69 -8.56
CA GLY A 268 0.65 2.30 -7.56
C GLY A 268 0.51 0.83 -7.16
N ASP A 269 0.50 0.55 -5.88
CA ASP A 269 0.44 -0.82 -5.34
C ASP A 269 -0.91 -1.52 -5.57
N GLU A 270 -1.98 -0.75 -5.86
CA GLU A 270 -3.28 -1.27 -6.29
C GLU A 270 -3.31 -1.80 -7.74
N TYR A 271 -2.28 -1.58 -8.52
CA TYR A 271 -2.16 -2.06 -9.89
C TYR A 271 -0.99 -3.03 -10.05
N PRO A 272 -1.14 -4.15 -10.73
CA PRO A 272 -2.28 -4.64 -11.53
C PRO A 272 -3.26 -5.51 -10.74
N SER A 273 -3.04 -5.72 -9.46
CA SER A 273 -3.86 -6.57 -8.60
C SER A 273 -4.30 -5.77 -7.39
N SER A 274 -5.58 -5.50 -7.31
CA SER A 274 -6.21 -4.80 -6.18
C SER A 274 -6.85 -5.78 -5.20
N ALA A 275 -7.05 -5.34 -3.97
CA ALA A 275 -7.86 -6.02 -2.98
C ALA A 275 -9.34 -6.07 -3.43
N ILE A 276 -10.09 -7.06 -2.97
CA ILE A 276 -11.56 -7.14 -3.17
C ILE A 276 -12.31 -6.27 -2.16
N GLY A 277 -11.62 -5.84 -1.12
CA GLY A 277 -12.17 -4.96 -0.08
C GLY A 277 -11.07 -4.21 0.66
N ILE A 278 -11.39 -3.02 1.10
CA ILE A 278 -10.47 -2.09 1.76
C ILE A 278 -11.12 -1.60 3.05
N ASN A 279 -10.34 -1.45 4.11
CA ASN A 279 -10.81 -0.93 5.39
C ASN A 279 -9.81 0.07 5.96
N LEU A 280 -10.07 1.34 5.81
CA LEU A 280 -9.17 2.45 6.15
C LEU A 280 -9.85 3.47 7.10
N PRO A 281 -9.05 4.28 7.81
CA PRO A 281 -7.59 4.35 7.85
C PRO A 281 -6.96 3.20 8.67
N ASN A 282 -5.63 3.01 8.53
CA ASN A 282 -4.89 1.99 9.27
C ASN A 282 -4.50 2.46 10.69
N ALA A 283 -4.46 3.76 10.97
CA ALA A 283 -4.12 4.29 12.27
C ALA A 283 -5.15 3.89 13.35
N ASP A 284 -4.73 3.07 14.32
CA ASP A 284 -5.61 2.51 15.34
C ASP A 284 -6.33 3.57 16.18
N TRP A 285 -5.66 4.64 16.54
CA TRP A 285 -6.26 5.72 17.31
C TRP A 285 -7.36 6.47 16.54
N ILE A 286 -7.21 6.60 15.20
CA ILE A 286 -8.25 7.20 14.35
C ILE A 286 -9.44 6.26 14.28
N ARG A 287 -9.20 4.97 14.05
CA ARG A 287 -10.27 3.94 14.03
C ARG A 287 -11.04 3.90 15.35
N ALA A 288 -10.34 3.97 16.46
CA ALA A 288 -10.96 3.96 17.79
C ALA A 288 -11.85 5.19 18.05
N ARG A 289 -11.43 6.38 17.60
CA ARG A 289 -12.12 7.64 17.89
C ARG A 289 -13.13 8.05 16.83
N TYR A 290 -12.83 7.78 15.55
CA TYR A 290 -13.59 8.30 14.40
C TYR A 290 -14.23 7.18 13.56
N GLY A 291 -13.86 5.91 13.77
CA GLY A 291 -14.35 4.79 13.00
C GLY A 291 -13.49 4.50 11.76
N SER A 292 -14.07 3.78 10.81
CA SER A 292 -13.42 3.42 9.54
C SER A 292 -14.43 3.36 8.40
N LYS A 293 -13.96 3.52 7.16
CA LYS A 293 -14.71 3.15 5.96
C LYS A 293 -14.31 1.73 5.56
N SER A 294 -15.29 0.87 5.35
CA SER A 294 -15.13 -0.44 4.73
C SER A 294 -15.69 -0.37 3.31
N VAL A 295 -14.86 -0.65 2.35
CA VAL A 295 -15.19 -0.55 0.93
C VAL A 295 -15.14 -1.95 0.33
N THR A 296 -16.24 -2.43 -0.22
CA THR A 296 -16.30 -3.67 -1.01
C THR A 296 -16.27 -3.30 -2.49
N ILE A 297 -15.33 -3.87 -3.23
CA ILE A 297 -15.13 -3.56 -4.64
C ILE A 297 -15.95 -4.56 -5.46
N GLY A 298 -17.20 -4.21 -5.75
CA GLY A 298 -18.19 -5.11 -6.32
C GLY A 298 -17.82 -5.67 -7.69
N ASN A 299 -17.31 -4.86 -8.59
CA ASN A 299 -16.90 -5.32 -9.93
C ASN A 299 -15.66 -6.25 -9.91
N LEU A 300 -14.78 -6.13 -8.92
CA LEU A 300 -13.68 -7.09 -8.75
C LEU A 300 -14.18 -8.39 -8.13
N THR A 301 -15.03 -8.30 -7.11
CA THR A 301 -15.66 -9.49 -6.50
C THR A 301 -16.40 -10.30 -7.56
N GLU A 302 -17.23 -9.65 -8.39
CA GLU A 302 -17.93 -10.32 -9.50
C GLU A 302 -16.96 -10.98 -10.49
N ALA A 303 -15.87 -10.30 -10.84
CA ALA A 303 -14.87 -10.86 -11.75
C ALA A 303 -14.19 -12.12 -11.18
N TYR A 304 -13.90 -12.13 -9.88
CA TYR A 304 -13.34 -13.31 -9.20
C TYR A 304 -14.36 -14.44 -9.12
N ASP A 305 -15.62 -14.15 -8.82
CA ASP A 305 -16.69 -15.15 -8.79
C ASP A 305 -16.87 -15.80 -10.16
N GLN A 306 -16.89 -15.01 -11.23
CA GLN A 306 -16.95 -15.52 -12.60
C GLN A 306 -15.73 -16.37 -12.97
N ALA A 307 -14.53 -15.98 -12.55
CA ALA A 307 -13.31 -16.74 -12.80
C ALA A 307 -13.27 -18.05 -11.99
N ALA A 308 -13.96 -18.12 -10.86
CA ALA A 308 -14.06 -19.31 -10.02
C ALA A 308 -15.16 -20.28 -10.47
N MET A 309 -16.06 -19.88 -11.36
CA MET A 309 -17.14 -20.75 -11.85
C MET A 309 -16.59 -22.02 -12.49
N GLY A 310 -17.11 -23.16 -12.08
CA GLY A 310 -16.71 -24.49 -12.61
C GLY A 310 -15.35 -24.99 -12.09
N ASN A 311 -14.80 -24.38 -11.03
CA ASN A 311 -13.59 -24.88 -10.37
C ASN A 311 -13.82 -26.09 -9.45
N GLY A 312 -15.08 -26.52 -9.30
CA GLY A 312 -15.49 -27.70 -8.50
C GLY A 312 -15.70 -27.40 -7.01
N PHE A 313 -15.39 -26.18 -6.55
CA PHE A 313 -15.50 -25.85 -5.11
C PHE A 313 -16.94 -25.94 -4.60
N ASN A 314 -17.89 -25.37 -5.34
CA ASN A 314 -19.29 -25.37 -4.94
C ASN A 314 -19.89 -26.76 -4.94
N GLU A 315 -19.50 -27.58 -5.92
CA GLU A 315 -19.97 -28.97 -6.05
C GLU A 315 -19.43 -29.88 -4.94
N GLU A 316 -18.22 -29.58 -4.44
CA GLU A 316 -17.56 -30.43 -3.44
C GLU A 316 -17.83 -29.97 -2.00
N PHE A 317 -17.88 -28.64 -1.76
CA PHE A 317 -17.92 -28.11 -0.40
C PHE A 317 -19.20 -27.37 -0.04
N VAL A 318 -20.06 -27.02 -0.99
CA VAL A 318 -21.31 -26.30 -0.74
C VAL A 318 -22.48 -27.24 -0.85
N ILE A 319 -23.19 -27.48 0.26
CA ILE A 319 -24.31 -28.44 0.34
C ILE A 319 -25.55 -27.96 -0.42
N ASP A 320 -25.74 -26.65 -0.53
CA ASP A 320 -26.85 -26.00 -1.22
C ASP A 320 -26.34 -24.86 -2.09
N ALA A 321 -26.46 -25.02 -3.40
CA ALA A 321 -26.04 -24.02 -4.38
C ALA A 321 -26.87 -22.72 -4.35
N SER A 322 -27.87 -22.62 -3.47
CA SER A 322 -28.67 -21.43 -3.23
C SER A 322 -28.09 -20.52 -2.12
N MET A 323 -27.03 -20.95 -1.46
CA MET A 323 -26.27 -20.09 -0.55
C MET A 323 -25.19 -19.29 -1.33
#